data_31128a235cd6217940e4665d885da547
#
_entry.id   31128a235cd6217940e4665d885da547
#
_cell.length_a   1.000
_cell.length_b   1.000
_cell.length_c   1.000
_cell.angle_alpha   90.00
_cell.angle_beta   90.00
_cell.angle_gamma   90.00
#
_symmetry.space_group_name_H-M   'P 1'
#
loop_
_entity.id
_entity.type
_entity.pdbx_description
1 polymer ?
#
loop_
_entity_poly.entity_id
_entity_poly.type
_entity_poly.pdbx_seq_one_letter_code
_entity_poly.pdbx_strand_id
1 'polypeptide(L)'
;MSEGKNTLFTIGQFAALHGINKKTLMWYDEIGLFQPAVISEENGYRYYNYYQSSVLETILMLRDMKVPLADIKSFIKNRSAESMEILLKERIKELNTAIASMKAVRAKLYLSLIH
;
A
#
# COMPACT_ATOMS: atom_id res chain seq x y z
N MET A 1 -25.31 -15.20 -0.89
CA MET A 1 -24.62 -16.48 -0.61
C MET A 1 -23.24 -16.23 -0.09
N SER A 2 -22.86 -16.97 0.92
CA SER A 2 -21.55 -16.80 1.55
C SER A 2 -20.45 -17.68 0.90
N GLU A 3 -20.78 -18.54 -0.02
CA GLU A 3 -19.81 -19.47 -0.64
C GLU A 3 -18.65 -18.75 -1.30
N GLY A 4 -18.92 -17.70 -2.08
CA GLY A 4 -17.87 -16.92 -2.71
C GLY A 4 -16.94 -16.24 -1.71
N LYS A 5 -17.48 -15.83 -0.56
CA LYS A 5 -16.72 -15.17 0.49
C LYS A 5 -15.82 -16.14 1.26
N ASN A 6 -16.19 -17.42 1.29
CA ASN A 6 -15.40 -18.45 1.95
C ASN A 6 -14.39 -19.09 1.01
N THR A 7 -14.44 -18.76 -0.27
CA THR A 7 -13.49 -19.28 -1.25
C THR A 7 -12.10 -18.73 -1.00
N LEU A 8 -11.14 -19.62 -1.03
CA LEU A 8 -9.73 -19.22 -0.98
C LEU A 8 -9.22 -19.01 -2.41
N PHE A 9 -8.47 -17.94 -2.58
CA PHE A 9 -7.81 -17.63 -3.84
C PHE A 9 -6.34 -17.97 -3.73
N THR A 10 -5.76 -18.51 -4.79
CA THR A 10 -4.30 -18.63 -4.86
C THR A 10 -3.70 -17.23 -4.93
N ILE A 11 -2.41 -17.12 -4.64
CA ILE A 11 -1.71 -15.82 -4.72
C ILE A 11 -1.83 -15.21 -6.12
N GLY A 12 -1.74 -16.04 -7.17
CA GLY A 12 -1.90 -15.56 -8.56
C GLY A 12 -3.31 -15.04 -8.85
N GLN A 13 -4.33 -15.78 -8.37
CA GLN A 13 -5.72 -15.36 -8.53
C GLN A 13 -6.01 -14.07 -7.79
N PHE A 14 -5.54 -13.96 -6.55
CA PHE A 14 -5.78 -12.76 -5.73
C PHE A 14 -5.05 -11.55 -6.30
N ALA A 15 -3.81 -11.73 -6.75
CA ALA A 15 -3.06 -10.67 -7.41
C ALA A 15 -3.78 -10.18 -8.67
N ALA A 16 -4.25 -11.11 -9.51
CA ALA A 16 -4.99 -10.77 -10.73
C ALA A 16 -6.28 -10.02 -10.41
N LEU A 17 -6.99 -10.44 -9.37
CA LEU A 17 -8.23 -9.78 -8.93
C LEU A 17 -8.00 -8.30 -8.60
N HIS A 18 -6.85 -7.97 -8.05
CA HIS A 18 -6.50 -6.61 -7.65
C HIS A 18 -5.57 -5.88 -8.63
N GLY A 19 -5.30 -6.49 -9.77
CA GLY A 19 -4.50 -5.86 -10.81
C GLY A 19 -3.04 -5.64 -10.43
N ILE A 20 -2.49 -6.50 -9.59
CA ILE A 20 -1.09 -6.42 -9.17
C ILE A 20 -0.34 -7.72 -9.49
N ASN A 21 0.97 -7.67 -9.36
CA ASN A 21 1.84 -8.82 -9.59
C ASN A 21 1.87 -9.70 -8.33
N LYS A 22 1.89 -11.02 -8.51
CA LYS A 22 1.98 -11.94 -7.37
C LYS A 22 3.25 -11.75 -6.55
N LYS A 23 4.35 -11.29 -7.18
CA LYS A 23 5.59 -10.97 -6.49
C LYS A 23 5.39 -9.85 -5.46
N THR A 24 4.50 -8.91 -5.76
CA THR A 24 4.14 -7.83 -4.83
C THR A 24 3.51 -8.42 -3.58
N LEU A 25 2.57 -9.37 -3.73
CA LEU A 25 1.94 -10.03 -2.59
C LEU A 25 2.94 -10.85 -1.78
N MET A 26 3.86 -11.53 -2.44
CA MET A 26 4.93 -12.27 -1.77
C MET A 26 5.80 -11.34 -0.94
N TRP A 27 6.16 -10.21 -1.51
CA TRP A 27 6.95 -9.21 -0.81
C TRP A 27 6.21 -8.60 0.38
N TYR A 28 4.92 -8.31 0.21
CA TYR A 28 4.09 -7.79 1.29
C TYR A 28 4.01 -8.77 2.47
N ASP A 29 3.97 -10.06 2.18
CA ASP A 29 4.02 -11.08 3.22
C ASP A 29 5.39 -11.07 3.93
N GLU A 30 6.47 -11.03 3.17
CA GLU A 30 7.83 -11.02 3.72
C GLU A 30 8.10 -9.84 4.65
N ILE A 31 7.60 -8.66 4.31
CA ILE A 31 7.78 -7.47 5.14
C ILE A 31 6.71 -7.31 6.22
N GLY A 32 5.76 -8.24 6.29
CA GLY A 32 4.71 -8.20 7.30
C GLY A 32 3.64 -7.14 7.07
N LEU A 33 3.53 -6.63 5.84
CA LEU A 33 2.53 -5.62 5.49
C LEU A 33 1.16 -6.24 5.25
N PHE A 34 1.10 -7.33 4.49
CA PHE A 34 -0.14 -8.00 4.12
C PHE A 34 0.13 -9.48 3.96
N GLN A 35 -0.47 -10.28 4.83
CA GLN A 35 -0.18 -11.70 4.91
C GLN A 35 -1.34 -12.54 4.40
N PRO A 36 -1.05 -13.75 3.84
CA PRO A 36 -2.12 -14.63 3.39
C PRO A 36 -2.97 -15.11 4.56
N ALA A 37 -4.22 -15.49 4.26
CA ALA A 37 -5.13 -16.05 5.25
C ALA A 37 -4.67 -17.44 5.69
N VAL A 38 -4.11 -18.20 4.73
CA VAL A 38 -3.67 -19.58 4.96
C VAL A 38 -2.39 -19.83 4.19
N ILE A 39 -1.46 -20.55 4.81
CA ILE A 39 -0.31 -21.13 4.12
C ILE A 39 -0.48 -22.63 4.22
N SER A 40 -0.52 -23.31 3.07
CA SER A 40 -0.71 -24.75 3.04
C SER A 40 0.47 -25.48 3.67
N GLU A 41 0.19 -26.37 4.61
CA GLU A 41 1.22 -27.20 5.23
C GLU A 41 1.81 -28.22 4.24
N GLU A 42 1.03 -28.60 3.23
CA GLU A 42 1.45 -29.61 2.25
C GLU A 42 2.48 -29.09 1.27
N ASN A 43 2.28 -27.83 0.78
CA ASN A 43 3.12 -27.32 -0.31
C ASN A 43 3.65 -25.91 -0.08
N GLY A 44 3.31 -25.28 1.05
CA GLY A 44 3.76 -23.92 1.37
C GLY A 44 3.10 -22.82 0.54
N TYR A 45 2.07 -23.18 -0.24
CA TYR A 45 1.39 -22.17 -1.07
C TYR A 45 0.56 -21.24 -0.22
N ARG A 46 0.49 -19.99 -0.66
CA ARG A 46 -0.24 -18.91 0.00
C ARG A 46 -1.64 -18.78 -0.58
N TYR A 47 -2.63 -18.68 0.31
CA TYR A 47 -4.03 -18.51 -0.08
C TYR A 47 -4.62 -17.29 0.63
N TYR A 48 -5.47 -16.58 -0.09
CA TYR A 48 -6.10 -15.34 0.36
C TYR A 48 -7.61 -15.51 0.32
N ASN A 49 -8.33 -14.81 1.20
CA ASN A 49 -9.78 -14.88 1.22
C ASN A 49 -10.40 -13.54 0.79
N TYR A 50 -11.70 -13.58 0.51
CA TYR A 50 -12.45 -12.41 0.05
C TYR A 50 -12.34 -11.21 1.00
N TYR A 51 -12.36 -11.48 2.31
CA TYR A 51 -12.35 -10.41 3.31
C TYR A 51 -11.06 -9.61 3.33
N GLN A 52 -10.00 -10.13 2.77
CA GLN A 52 -8.73 -9.44 2.69
C GLN A 52 -8.69 -8.39 1.59
N SER A 53 -9.66 -8.42 0.66
CA SER A 53 -9.69 -7.49 -0.47
C SER A 53 -9.74 -6.02 -0.04
N SER A 54 -10.59 -5.68 0.93
CA SER A 54 -10.71 -4.28 1.35
C SER A 54 -9.44 -3.76 2.00
N VAL A 55 -8.74 -4.59 2.75
CA VAL A 55 -7.46 -4.22 3.36
C VAL A 55 -6.41 -4.00 2.26
N LEU A 56 -6.32 -4.91 1.30
CA LEU A 56 -5.37 -4.77 0.21
C LEU A 56 -5.66 -3.52 -0.61
N GLU A 57 -6.93 -3.24 -0.91
CA GLU A 57 -7.31 -2.03 -1.64
C GLU A 57 -6.87 -0.76 -0.91
N THR A 58 -7.00 -0.73 0.42
CA THR A 58 -6.52 0.39 1.23
C THR A 58 -5.01 0.53 1.12
N ILE A 59 -4.27 -0.57 1.21
CA ILE A 59 -2.81 -0.56 1.06
C ILE A 59 -2.41 -0.01 -0.31
N LEU A 60 -3.07 -0.48 -1.38
CA LEU A 60 -2.74 -0.06 -2.74
C LEU A 60 -3.07 1.42 -2.96
N MET A 61 -4.16 1.91 -2.41
CA MET A 61 -4.53 3.32 -2.46
C MET A 61 -3.45 4.19 -1.81
N LEU A 62 -3.04 3.82 -0.60
CA LEU A 62 -2.01 4.58 0.13
C LEU A 62 -0.65 4.50 -0.59
N ARG A 63 -0.32 3.34 -1.14
CA ARG A 63 0.90 3.18 -1.95
C ARG A 63 0.90 4.12 -3.16
N ASP A 64 -0.24 4.21 -3.85
CA ASP A 64 -0.36 5.05 -5.04
C ASP A 64 -0.26 6.54 -4.70
N MET A 65 -0.63 6.91 -3.49
CA MET A 65 -0.44 8.27 -2.97
C MET A 65 0.97 8.50 -2.41
N LYS A 66 1.86 7.51 -2.61
CA LYS A 66 3.28 7.59 -2.19
C LYS A 66 3.47 7.71 -0.68
N VAL A 67 2.55 7.16 0.10
CA VAL A 67 2.74 7.02 1.53
C VAL A 67 3.83 5.96 1.75
N PRO A 68 4.83 6.22 2.59
CA PRO A 68 5.89 5.24 2.85
C PRO A 68 5.33 3.93 3.39
N LEU A 69 5.90 2.80 2.95
CA LEU A 69 5.43 1.47 3.36
C LEU A 69 5.43 1.26 4.86
N ALA A 70 6.42 1.82 5.57
CA ALA A 70 6.48 1.73 7.03
C ALA A 70 5.25 2.38 7.68
N ASP A 71 4.79 3.51 7.13
CA ASP A 71 3.62 4.22 7.63
C ASP A 71 2.34 3.48 7.31
N ILE A 72 2.27 2.88 6.11
CA ILE A 72 1.13 2.03 5.73
C ILE A 72 1.04 0.84 6.68
N LYS A 73 2.16 0.19 6.96
CA LYS A 73 2.22 -0.96 7.86
C LYS A 73 1.74 -0.59 9.27
N SER A 74 2.19 0.54 9.80
CA SER A 74 1.74 1.03 11.11
C SER A 74 0.24 1.31 11.11
N PHE A 75 -0.25 1.96 10.05
CA PHE A 75 -1.67 2.27 9.93
C PHE A 75 -2.52 1.01 9.91
N ILE A 76 -2.13 0.00 9.14
CA ILE A 76 -2.90 -1.25 9.00
C ILE A 76 -3.06 -1.95 10.34
N LYS A 77 -2.08 -1.84 11.23
CA LYS A 77 -2.15 -2.45 12.57
C LYS A 77 -3.19 -1.80 13.48
N ASN A 78 -3.45 -0.51 13.31
CA ASN A 78 -4.33 0.26 14.18
C ASN A 78 -5.28 1.13 13.34
N ARG A 79 -5.99 0.51 12.41
CA ARG A 79 -6.87 1.22 11.50
C ARG A 79 -8.05 1.85 12.21
N SER A 80 -8.32 3.12 11.87
CA SER A 80 -9.50 3.85 12.28
C SER A 80 -9.67 5.06 11.38
N ALA A 81 -10.84 5.70 11.42
CA ALA A 81 -11.05 6.95 10.68
C ALA A 81 -10.10 8.02 11.17
N GLU A 82 -9.83 8.05 12.47
CA GLU A 82 -8.91 9.01 13.07
C GLU A 82 -7.47 8.78 12.59
N SER A 83 -6.99 7.55 12.63
CA SER A 83 -5.62 7.25 12.17
C SER A 83 -5.44 7.49 10.67
N MET A 84 -6.49 7.26 9.86
CA MET A 84 -6.47 7.60 8.45
C MET A 84 -6.34 9.11 8.24
N GLU A 85 -7.12 9.91 8.99
CA GLU A 85 -7.05 11.36 8.91
C GLU A 85 -5.64 11.87 9.24
N ILE A 86 -5.06 11.36 10.31
CA ILE A 86 -3.70 11.72 10.73
C ILE A 86 -2.69 11.39 9.62
N LEU A 87 -2.79 10.18 9.07
CA LEU A 87 -1.89 9.72 8.01
C LEU A 87 -1.96 10.61 6.77
N LEU A 88 -3.18 10.94 6.34
CA LEU A 88 -3.38 11.77 5.15
C LEU A 88 -2.89 13.21 5.39
N LYS A 89 -3.11 13.77 6.55
CA LYS A 89 -2.61 15.11 6.90
C LYS A 89 -1.09 15.15 6.92
N GLU A 90 -0.45 14.12 7.47
CA GLU A 90 1.01 14.00 7.45
C GLU A 90 1.54 13.96 6.01
N ARG A 91 0.90 13.19 5.15
CA ARG A 91 1.32 13.09 3.75
C ARG A 91 1.17 14.42 3.01
N ILE A 92 0.07 15.13 3.26
CA ILE A 92 -0.15 16.46 2.68
C ILE A 92 0.96 17.43 3.13
N LYS A 93 1.32 17.39 4.40
CA LYS A 93 2.40 18.22 4.95
C LYS A 93 3.73 17.92 4.27
N GLU A 94 4.05 16.65 4.09
CA GLU A 94 5.26 16.22 3.40
C GLU A 94 5.29 16.72 1.95
N LEU A 95 4.16 16.63 1.25
CA LEU A 95 4.05 17.10 -0.13
C LEU A 95 4.24 18.61 -0.21
N ASN A 96 3.63 19.37 0.69
CA ASN A 96 3.79 20.83 0.72
C ASN A 96 5.25 21.23 0.93
N THR A 97 5.95 20.53 1.80
CA THR A 97 7.39 20.76 2.03
C THR A 97 8.20 20.45 0.78
N ALA A 98 7.91 19.31 0.11
CA ALA A 98 8.60 18.93 -1.11
C ALA A 98 8.34 19.92 -2.24
N ILE A 99 7.11 20.39 -2.40
CA ILE A 99 6.74 21.39 -3.41
C ILE A 99 7.51 22.69 -3.17
N ALA A 100 7.54 23.17 -1.94
CA ALA A 100 8.27 24.40 -1.59
C ALA A 100 9.76 24.28 -1.91
N SER A 101 10.35 23.13 -1.56
CA SER A 101 11.76 22.84 -1.83
C SER A 101 12.05 22.82 -3.33
N MET A 102 11.20 22.16 -4.12
CA MET A 102 11.37 22.12 -5.58
C MET A 102 11.23 23.50 -6.23
N LYS A 103 10.30 24.31 -5.75
CA LYS A 103 10.14 25.69 -6.23
C LYS A 103 11.40 26.54 -5.96
N ALA A 104 12.01 26.35 -4.78
CA ALA A 104 13.23 27.05 -4.42
C ALA A 104 14.39 26.67 -5.34
N VAL A 105 14.55 25.38 -5.63
CA VAL A 105 15.57 24.88 -6.56
C VAL A 105 15.32 25.44 -7.96
N ARG A 106 14.08 25.41 -8.43
CA ARG A 106 13.73 25.95 -9.74
C ARG A 106 14.10 27.44 -9.87
N ALA A 107 13.82 28.20 -8.83
CA ALA A 107 14.18 29.62 -8.80
C ALA A 107 15.68 29.83 -8.96
N LYS A 108 16.49 29.03 -8.28
CA LYS A 108 17.96 29.09 -8.39
C LYS A 108 18.43 28.77 -9.81
N LEU A 109 17.80 27.77 -10.45
CA LEU A 109 18.12 27.39 -11.82
C LEU A 109 17.83 28.54 -12.80
N TYR A 110 16.67 29.16 -12.66
CA TYR A 110 16.33 30.33 -13.48
C TYR A 110 17.31 31.45 -13.31
N LEU A 111 17.71 31.78 -12.09
CA LEU A 111 18.71 32.82 -11.82
C LEU A 111 20.05 32.47 -12.45
N SER A 112 20.42 31.20 -12.48
CA SER A 112 21.66 30.76 -13.12
C SER A 112 21.63 30.95 -14.64
N LEU A 113 20.46 30.83 -15.26
CA LEU A 113 20.30 30.95 -16.70
C LEU A 113 20.45 32.42 -17.21
N ILE A 114 20.20 33.40 -16.35
CA ILE A 114 20.26 34.79 -16.75
C ILE A 114 21.67 35.37 -16.69
N HIS A 115 22.65 34.60 -16.35
CA HIS A 115 24.06 35.05 -16.35
C HIS A 115 24.80 34.60 -17.61
#